data_2da103c7c513e36b06ba79ce85222555
#
_entry.id   2da103c7c513e36b06ba79ce85222555
#
_cell.length_a   1.000
_cell.length_b   1.000
_cell.length_c   1.000
_cell.angle_alpha   90.00
_cell.angle_beta   90.00
_cell.angle_gamma   90.00
#
_symmetry.space_group_name_H-M   'P 1'
#
loop_
_entity.id
_entity.type
_entity.pdbx_description
1 polymer ?
#
loop_
_entity_poly.entity_id
_entity_poly.type
_entity_poly.pdbx_seq_one_letter_code
_entity_poly.pdbx_strand_id
1 'polypeptide(L)'
;MFTFDMIFSFRSDSEESSCALSDFLCCLSGSNQIIFETLNISGSESKKTARVSVPFMDSLDEKYYDAYTKETFQRLSTHLRKPMDKIFIGEDFTYSENFSLGKDTKYYVLTPHWEFRDMSPICCGETGDHIPYYLLPKLTNETTTTLTAWETNYAAYDRLFYVTGIGERSAHKMLSDINSPLNQKGLSVCRTLENELHKPVYYYLYRFYGKQPKKCPICGEEWKQSEDSLFNFKCDKCKLTANKTPNE
;
A
#
# COMPACT_ATOMS: atom_id res chain seq x y z
N MET A 1 -6.78 12.71 3.80
CA MET A 1 -6.81 12.49 2.33
C MET A 1 -7.59 13.61 1.65
N PHE A 2 -7.55 13.66 0.31
CA PHE A 2 -8.15 14.74 -0.46
C PHE A 2 -8.94 14.16 -1.64
N THR A 3 -10.13 14.71 -1.92
CA THR A 3 -10.99 14.26 -3.02
C THR A 3 -10.86 15.17 -4.22
N PHE A 4 -10.71 14.58 -5.39
CA PHE A 4 -10.67 15.27 -6.67
C PHE A 4 -11.67 14.68 -7.67
N ASP A 5 -12.20 15.55 -8.54
CA ASP A 5 -12.84 15.16 -9.79
C ASP A 5 -11.85 15.35 -10.95
N MET A 6 -11.51 14.25 -11.61
CA MET A 6 -10.73 14.24 -12.85
C MET A 6 -11.72 14.21 -14.02
N ILE A 7 -11.73 15.26 -14.84
CA ILE A 7 -12.73 15.43 -15.91
C ILE A 7 -12.08 15.20 -17.26
N PHE A 8 -12.63 14.25 -18.01
CA PHE A 8 -12.17 13.84 -19.34
C PHE A 8 -13.23 14.19 -20.38
N SER A 9 -12.87 15.02 -21.35
CA SER A 9 -13.75 15.41 -22.48
C SER A 9 -13.28 14.71 -23.75
N PHE A 10 -14.01 13.69 -24.21
CA PHE A 10 -13.63 12.85 -25.33
C PHE A 10 -14.05 13.44 -26.69
N ARG A 11 -13.28 13.15 -27.74
CA ARG A 11 -13.60 13.51 -29.14
C ARG A 11 -14.70 12.60 -29.68
N SER A 12 -14.63 11.31 -29.32
CA SER A 12 -15.62 10.28 -29.63
C SER A 12 -15.64 9.26 -28.51
N ASP A 13 -16.79 8.66 -28.25
CA ASP A 13 -16.88 7.49 -27.41
C ASP A 13 -16.54 6.26 -28.25
N SER A 14 -15.47 5.58 -27.89
CA SER A 14 -15.02 4.35 -28.52
C SER A 14 -14.48 3.40 -27.46
N GLU A 15 -14.44 2.12 -27.77
CA GLU A 15 -13.82 1.13 -26.91
C GLU A 15 -12.35 1.49 -26.61
N GLU A 16 -11.63 1.98 -27.61
CA GLU A 16 -10.24 2.43 -27.48
C GLU A 16 -10.09 3.59 -26.48
N SER A 17 -10.99 4.58 -26.53
CA SER A 17 -10.97 5.70 -25.59
C SER A 17 -11.29 5.26 -24.16
N SER A 18 -12.19 4.29 -24.00
CA SER A 18 -12.56 3.73 -22.70
C SER A 18 -11.44 2.86 -22.12
N CYS A 19 -10.77 2.04 -22.95
CA CYS A 19 -9.59 1.29 -22.56
C CYS A 19 -8.44 2.23 -22.14
N ALA A 20 -8.17 3.29 -22.93
CA ALA A 20 -7.12 4.25 -22.60
C ALA A 20 -7.36 4.96 -21.26
N LEU A 21 -8.61 5.31 -20.95
CA LEU A 21 -8.98 5.87 -19.66
C LEU A 21 -8.76 4.86 -18.52
N SER A 22 -9.24 3.62 -18.71
CA SER A 22 -9.08 2.56 -17.71
C SER A 22 -7.60 2.29 -17.41
N ASP A 23 -6.78 2.15 -18.45
CA ASP A 23 -5.35 1.89 -18.30
C ASP A 23 -4.64 3.00 -17.54
N PHE A 24 -4.95 4.27 -17.86
CA PHE A 24 -4.39 5.40 -17.13
C PHE A 24 -4.79 5.43 -15.66
N LEU A 25 -6.07 5.21 -15.35
CA LEU A 25 -6.55 5.15 -13.96
C LEU A 25 -5.96 3.96 -13.20
N CYS A 26 -5.79 2.81 -13.87
CA CYS A 26 -5.09 1.65 -13.29
C CYS A 26 -3.62 1.97 -12.97
N CYS A 27 -2.91 2.74 -13.83
CA CYS A 27 -1.55 3.17 -13.53
C CYS A 27 -1.48 4.07 -12.29
N LEU A 28 -2.39 5.04 -12.19
CA LEU A 28 -2.46 5.93 -11.02
C LEU A 28 -2.78 5.16 -9.73
N SER A 29 -3.68 4.18 -9.81
CA SER A 29 -3.99 3.29 -8.69
C SER A 29 -2.79 2.42 -8.32
N GLY A 30 -2.16 1.76 -9.29
CA GLY A 30 -1.01 0.87 -9.05
C GLY A 30 0.20 1.59 -8.47
N SER A 31 0.34 2.91 -8.70
CA SER A 31 1.35 3.75 -8.06
C SER A 31 0.90 4.36 -6.73
N ASN A 32 -0.36 4.16 -6.34
CA ASN A 32 -1.02 4.79 -5.18
C ASN A 32 -1.15 6.32 -5.28
N GLN A 33 -1.15 6.88 -6.48
CA GLN A 33 -1.50 8.29 -6.67
C GLN A 33 -2.99 8.55 -6.45
N ILE A 34 -3.83 7.54 -6.73
CA ILE A 34 -5.24 7.47 -6.36
C ILE A 34 -5.52 6.21 -5.53
N ILE A 35 -6.55 6.25 -4.71
CA ILE A 35 -7.02 5.12 -3.91
C ILE A 35 -8.13 4.43 -4.67
N PHE A 36 -7.88 3.20 -5.14
CA PHE A 36 -8.76 2.45 -6.03
C PHE A 36 -10.16 2.27 -5.47
N GLU A 37 -10.29 1.96 -4.19
CA GLU A 37 -11.58 1.74 -3.53
C GLU A 37 -12.49 2.96 -3.55
N THR A 38 -11.93 4.15 -3.76
CA THR A 38 -12.70 5.40 -3.83
C THR A 38 -13.05 5.80 -5.26
N LEU A 39 -12.48 5.10 -6.26
CA LEU A 39 -12.68 5.43 -7.67
C LEU A 39 -14.13 5.24 -8.08
N ASN A 40 -14.75 6.32 -8.50
CA ASN A 40 -16.09 6.32 -9.10
C ASN A 40 -16.08 7.05 -10.44
N ILE A 41 -16.44 6.35 -11.51
CA ILE A 41 -16.51 6.92 -12.85
C ILE A 41 -17.98 7.13 -13.23
N SER A 42 -18.32 8.35 -13.62
CA SER A 42 -19.67 8.73 -14.04
C SER A 42 -19.60 9.68 -15.24
N GLY A 43 -20.74 9.92 -15.89
CA GLY A 43 -20.84 10.91 -16.96
C GLY A 43 -21.58 10.41 -18.19
N SER A 44 -21.26 11.01 -19.34
CA SER A 44 -21.84 10.68 -20.65
C SER A 44 -20.76 10.17 -21.61
N GLU A 45 -21.16 9.77 -22.82
CA GLU A 45 -20.26 9.33 -23.88
C GLU A 45 -19.14 10.35 -24.18
N SER A 46 -19.47 11.64 -24.19
CA SER A 46 -18.50 12.70 -24.53
C SER A 46 -17.76 13.29 -23.33
N LYS A 47 -18.20 13.00 -22.10
CA LYS A 47 -17.60 13.55 -20.87
C LYS A 47 -17.71 12.56 -19.75
N LYS A 48 -16.56 12.10 -19.23
CA LYS A 48 -16.48 11.22 -18.06
C LYS A 48 -15.79 11.96 -16.91
N THR A 49 -16.27 11.73 -15.70
CA THR A 49 -15.67 12.25 -14.47
C THR A 49 -15.27 11.07 -13.60
N ALA A 50 -13.99 11.00 -13.25
CA ALA A 50 -13.51 10.06 -12.25
C ALA A 50 -13.33 10.81 -10.93
N ARG A 51 -14.18 10.50 -9.95
CA ARG A 51 -14.00 10.95 -8.56
C ARG A 51 -13.04 10.01 -7.86
N VAL A 52 -12.03 10.57 -7.22
CA VAL A 52 -10.95 9.80 -6.57
C VAL A 52 -10.54 10.49 -5.27
N SER A 53 -10.16 9.70 -4.28
CA SER A 53 -9.41 10.18 -3.13
C SER A 53 -7.91 9.93 -3.35
N VAL A 54 -7.10 10.86 -2.88
CA VAL A 54 -5.64 10.86 -3.04
C VAL A 54 -4.96 11.06 -1.68
N PRO A 55 -3.75 10.49 -1.47
CA PRO A 55 -3.01 10.66 -0.23
C PRO A 55 -2.63 12.11 0.06
N PHE A 56 -2.15 12.85 -0.94
CA PHE A 56 -1.66 14.23 -0.82
C PHE A 56 -2.26 15.12 -1.91
N MET A 57 -2.30 16.44 -1.64
CA MET A 57 -2.84 17.44 -2.57
C MET A 57 -2.18 17.41 -3.95
N ASP A 58 -0.91 17.07 -4.03
CA ASP A 58 -0.12 17.01 -5.25
C ASP A 58 0.03 15.60 -5.84
N SER A 59 -0.67 14.59 -5.29
CA SER A 59 -0.56 13.19 -5.76
C SER A 59 -0.83 13.01 -7.25
N LEU A 60 -1.68 13.86 -7.84
CA LEU A 60 -2.02 13.80 -9.27
C LEU A 60 -1.04 14.57 -10.17
N ASP A 61 0.06 15.10 -9.65
CA ASP A 61 1.03 15.83 -10.46
C ASP A 61 1.79 14.89 -11.40
N GLU A 62 1.99 15.34 -12.64
CA GLU A 62 2.72 14.59 -13.67
C GLU A 62 4.20 14.34 -13.32
N LYS A 63 4.75 15.09 -12.34
CA LYS A 63 6.12 14.87 -11.82
C LYS A 63 6.30 13.47 -11.21
N TYR A 64 5.18 12.85 -10.78
CA TYR A 64 5.18 11.50 -10.18
C TYR A 64 4.89 10.40 -11.20
N TYR A 65 4.55 10.75 -12.44
CA TYR A 65 4.30 9.75 -13.48
C TYR A 65 5.61 9.04 -13.85
N ASP A 66 5.63 7.73 -13.73
CA ASP A 66 6.69 6.91 -14.28
C ASP A 66 6.60 6.83 -15.83
N ALA A 67 7.50 6.10 -16.47
CA ALA A 67 7.53 6.00 -17.93
C ALA A 67 6.25 5.39 -18.48
N TYR A 68 5.69 4.37 -17.82
CA TYR A 68 4.49 3.70 -18.28
C TYR A 68 3.23 4.54 -18.07
N THR A 69 3.12 5.20 -16.93
CA THR A 69 2.04 6.17 -16.66
C THR A 69 2.05 7.33 -17.66
N LYS A 70 3.24 7.84 -18.03
CA LYS A 70 3.37 8.86 -19.08
C LYS A 70 2.89 8.37 -20.44
N GLU A 71 3.27 7.17 -20.82
CA GLU A 71 2.83 6.55 -22.08
C GLU A 71 1.30 6.39 -22.12
N THR A 72 0.70 5.83 -21.06
CA THR A 72 -0.76 5.67 -20.99
C THR A 72 -1.50 7.01 -20.99
N PHE A 73 -0.96 8.02 -20.30
CA PHE A 73 -1.50 9.37 -20.32
C PHE A 73 -1.41 10.04 -21.70
N GLN A 74 -0.29 9.87 -22.41
CA GLN A 74 -0.13 10.35 -23.78
C GLN A 74 -1.16 9.69 -24.72
N ARG A 75 -1.32 8.35 -24.64
CA ARG A 75 -2.32 7.62 -25.40
C ARG A 75 -3.73 8.14 -25.10
N LEU A 76 -4.11 8.28 -23.81
CA LEU A 76 -5.40 8.86 -23.43
C LEU A 76 -5.60 10.27 -24.01
N SER A 77 -4.55 11.10 -23.97
CA SER A 77 -4.61 12.48 -24.42
C SER A 77 -4.97 12.62 -25.92
N THR A 78 -4.63 11.62 -26.75
CA THR A 78 -5.01 11.61 -28.18
C THR A 78 -6.52 11.50 -28.39
N HIS A 79 -7.25 10.90 -27.44
CA HIS A 79 -8.70 10.76 -27.48
C HIS A 79 -9.45 11.96 -26.87
N LEU A 80 -8.75 12.87 -26.17
CA LEU A 80 -9.36 14.01 -25.50
C LEU A 80 -9.49 15.22 -26.44
N ARG A 81 -10.59 15.99 -26.30
CA ARG A 81 -10.81 17.28 -26.97
C ARG A 81 -9.98 18.41 -26.37
N LYS A 82 -9.72 18.33 -25.06
CA LYS A 82 -8.96 19.29 -24.27
C LYS A 82 -8.18 18.55 -23.19
N PRO A 83 -7.15 19.16 -22.60
CA PRO A 83 -6.47 18.60 -21.45
C PRO A 83 -7.46 18.20 -20.34
N MET A 84 -7.10 17.16 -19.58
CA MET A 84 -7.85 16.71 -18.41
C MET A 84 -7.88 17.83 -17.36
N ASP A 85 -9.09 18.14 -16.85
CA ASP A 85 -9.25 19.04 -15.72
C ASP A 85 -9.15 18.25 -14.40
N LYS A 86 -8.52 18.85 -13.40
CA LYS A 86 -8.47 18.32 -12.02
C LYS A 86 -9.14 19.35 -11.11
N ILE A 87 -10.24 18.97 -10.49
CA ILE A 87 -11.01 19.85 -9.60
C ILE A 87 -10.92 19.32 -8.18
N PHE A 88 -10.34 20.11 -7.29
CA PHE A 88 -10.36 19.80 -5.86
C PHE A 88 -11.80 19.95 -5.33
N ILE A 89 -12.29 18.91 -4.65
CA ILE A 89 -13.64 18.88 -4.08
C ILE A 89 -13.60 19.18 -2.58
N GLY A 90 -12.63 18.66 -1.86
CA GLY A 90 -12.51 18.83 -0.41
C GLY A 90 -11.63 17.77 0.23
N GLU A 91 -11.58 17.80 1.55
CA GLU A 91 -10.96 16.75 2.33
C GLU A 91 -11.89 15.53 2.41
N ASP A 92 -11.31 14.33 2.36
CA ASP A 92 -12.03 13.08 2.56
C ASP A 92 -11.98 12.72 4.04
N PHE A 93 -13.12 12.80 4.71
CA PHE A 93 -13.28 12.43 6.12
C PHE A 93 -13.79 11.00 6.33
N THR A 94 -13.99 10.25 5.25
CA THR A 94 -14.48 8.86 5.32
C THR A 94 -13.44 7.95 5.96
N TYR A 95 -12.18 8.25 5.71
CA TYR A 95 -11.05 7.47 6.19
C TYR A 95 -10.13 8.33 7.05
N SER A 96 -9.71 7.78 8.20
CA SER A 96 -8.83 8.47 9.16
C SER A 96 -7.34 8.24 8.90
N GLU A 97 -7.00 7.56 7.81
CA GLU A 97 -5.64 7.16 7.51
C GLU A 97 -4.72 8.35 7.22
N ASN A 98 -3.53 8.28 7.78
CA ASN A 98 -2.43 9.18 7.47
C ASN A 98 -1.43 8.49 6.54
N PHE A 99 -0.83 9.30 5.67
CA PHE A 99 0.23 8.85 4.77
C PHE A 99 1.53 9.60 5.05
N SER A 100 2.65 8.91 4.90
CA SER A 100 3.97 9.50 5.05
C SER A 100 4.57 9.85 3.68
N LEU A 101 5.27 10.99 3.61
CA LEU A 101 6.08 11.33 2.44
C LEU A 101 7.35 10.46 2.32
N GLY A 102 7.72 9.71 3.35
CA GLY A 102 8.88 8.81 3.35
C GLY A 102 10.26 9.48 3.34
N LYS A 103 10.34 10.81 3.19
CA LYS A 103 11.61 11.54 2.98
C LYS A 103 12.58 11.39 4.14
N ASP A 104 12.10 11.54 5.37
CA ASP A 104 12.92 11.54 6.59
C ASP A 104 12.89 10.20 7.33
N THR A 105 12.26 9.18 6.74
CA THR A 105 12.18 7.84 7.30
C THR A 105 13.58 7.24 7.50
N LYS A 106 13.92 6.82 8.72
CA LYS A 106 15.18 6.15 9.04
C LYS A 106 15.15 4.67 8.72
N TYR A 107 13.98 4.05 8.82
CA TYR A 107 13.75 2.65 8.49
C TYR A 107 12.30 2.46 8.04
N TYR A 108 12.08 1.43 7.25
CA TYR A 108 10.75 1.03 6.80
C TYR A 108 10.24 -0.18 7.59
N VAL A 109 8.93 -0.36 7.59
CA VAL A 109 8.30 -1.58 8.09
C VAL A 109 7.39 -2.14 7.01
N LEU A 110 7.56 -3.42 6.69
CA LEU A 110 6.66 -4.16 5.81
C LEU A 110 5.48 -4.68 6.65
N THR A 111 4.32 -4.11 6.42
CA THR A 111 3.04 -4.51 7.02
C THR A 111 1.92 -4.24 6.04
N PRO A 112 0.89 -5.11 5.93
CA PRO A 112 -0.23 -4.86 5.03
C PRO A 112 -0.98 -3.61 5.46
N HIS A 113 -1.58 -2.93 4.49
CA HIS A 113 -2.55 -1.87 4.77
C HIS A 113 -3.90 -2.51 5.12
N TRP A 114 -4.52 -2.08 6.22
CA TRP A 114 -5.74 -2.72 6.72
C TRP A 114 -7.02 -2.21 6.06
N GLU A 115 -7.07 -0.92 5.72
CA GLU A 115 -8.25 -0.28 5.12
C GLU A 115 -8.24 -0.36 3.59
N PHE A 116 -7.07 -0.17 2.96
CA PHE A 116 -6.93 -0.14 1.50
C PHE A 116 -6.04 -1.28 1.02
N ARG A 117 -6.62 -2.19 0.23
CA ARG A 117 -5.91 -3.40 -0.21
C ARG A 117 -4.80 -3.15 -1.20
N ASP A 118 -4.97 -2.12 -2.04
CA ASP A 118 -4.04 -1.83 -3.13
C ASP A 118 -3.01 -0.76 -2.75
N MET A 119 -3.01 -0.32 -1.48
CA MET A 119 -2.00 0.59 -0.97
C MET A 119 -0.70 -0.12 -0.67
N SER A 120 0.42 0.59 -0.82
CA SER A 120 1.74 0.09 -0.50
C SER A 120 1.79 -0.49 0.92
N PRO A 121 2.26 -1.73 1.11
CA PRO A 121 2.43 -2.33 2.42
C PRO A 121 3.71 -1.86 3.13
N ILE A 122 4.32 -0.76 2.68
CA ILE A 122 5.55 -0.19 3.24
C ILE A 122 5.18 1.05 4.03
N CYS A 123 5.46 1.06 5.32
CA CYS A 123 5.22 2.21 6.17
C CYS A 123 6.50 2.81 6.76
N CYS A 124 6.40 4.06 7.18
CA CYS A 124 7.40 4.77 7.96
C CYS A 124 7.56 4.10 9.32
N GLY A 125 8.77 3.71 9.67
CA GLY A 125 9.03 3.02 10.93
C GLY A 125 8.88 3.89 12.18
N GLU A 126 8.94 5.21 12.02
CA GLU A 126 8.80 6.17 13.11
C GLU A 126 7.33 6.51 13.41
N THR A 127 6.49 6.60 12.37
CA THR A 127 5.09 7.04 12.52
C THR A 127 4.08 5.90 12.31
N GLY A 128 4.44 4.86 11.58
CA GLY A 128 3.54 3.79 11.18
C GLY A 128 2.69 4.13 9.95
N ASP A 129 2.77 5.37 9.46
CA ASP A 129 2.00 5.79 8.30
C ASP A 129 2.52 5.13 7.02
N HIS A 130 1.62 4.67 6.17
CA HIS A 130 1.97 4.04 4.90
C HIS A 130 2.55 5.06 3.91
N ILE A 131 3.49 4.59 3.09
CA ILE A 131 4.16 5.41 2.07
C ILE A 131 3.66 4.96 0.70
N PRO A 132 2.94 5.81 -0.04
CA PRO A 132 2.50 5.49 -1.39
C PRO A 132 3.66 5.10 -2.30
N TYR A 133 3.45 4.15 -3.22
CA TYR A 133 4.51 3.65 -4.10
C TYR A 133 5.19 4.75 -4.92
N TYR A 134 4.45 5.76 -5.38
CA TYR A 134 5.03 6.87 -6.17
C TYR A 134 6.03 7.76 -5.41
N LEU A 135 6.07 7.65 -4.08
CA LEU A 135 7.02 8.36 -3.20
C LEU A 135 8.24 7.52 -2.80
N LEU A 136 8.20 6.22 -3.06
CA LEU A 136 9.33 5.33 -2.83
C LEU A 136 10.34 5.40 -3.97
N PRO A 137 11.63 5.08 -3.72
CA PRO A 137 12.55 4.76 -4.79
C PRO A 137 11.96 3.68 -5.72
N LYS A 138 12.25 3.77 -7.02
CA LYS A 138 11.70 2.82 -7.99
C LYS A 138 12.18 1.41 -7.68
N LEU A 139 11.22 0.53 -7.38
CA LEU A 139 11.46 -0.89 -7.19
C LEU A 139 11.61 -1.60 -8.57
N THR A 140 12.36 -2.69 -8.59
CA THR A 140 12.43 -3.55 -9.77
C THR A 140 11.09 -4.27 -10.00
N ASN A 141 10.81 -4.67 -11.24
CA ASN A 141 9.58 -5.44 -11.56
C ASN A 141 9.52 -6.76 -10.79
N GLU A 142 10.66 -7.41 -10.57
CA GLU A 142 10.73 -8.65 -9.79
C GLU A 142 10.34 -8.42 -8.34
N THR A 143 10.87 -7.36 -7.73
CA THR A 143 10.55 -6.99 -6.35
C THR A 143 9.08 -6.61 -6.21
N THR A 144 8.56 -5.80 -7.11
CA THR A 144 7.14 -5.42 -7.13
C THR A 144 6.24 -6.66 -7.24
N THR A 145 6.53 -7.57 -8.20
CA THR A 145 5.77 -8.81 -8.37
C THR A 145 5.80 -9.68 -7.11
N THR A 146 6.98 -9.81 -6.49
CA THR A 146 7.15 -10.62 -5.26
C THR A 146 6.43 -10.00 -4.06
N LEU A 147 6.48 -8.68 -3.94
CA LEU A 147 5.79 -7.91 -2.90
C LEU A 147 4.27 -8.04 -3.03
N THR A 148 3.73 -7.81 -4.23
CA THR A 148 2.28 -7.97 -4.51
C THR A 148 1.80 -9.39 -4.26
N ALA A 149 2.59 -10.41 -4.66
CA ALA A 149 2.25 -11.80 -4.39
C ALA A 149 2.23 -12.13 -2.88
N TRP A 150 3.18 -11.58 -2.11
CA TRP A 150 3.18 -11.73 -0.65
C TRP A 150 1.95 -11.04 -0.03
N GLU A 151 1.66 -9.81 -0.43
CA GLU A 151 0.53 -9.02 0.08
C GLU A 151 -0.81 -9.71 -0.22
N THR A 152 -1.01 -10.20 -1.45
CA THR A 152 -2.22 -10.94 -1.85
C THR A 152 -2.42 -12.18 -0.97
N ASN A 153 -1.36 -12.94 -0.70
CA ASN A 153 -1.44 -14.10 0.19
C ASN A 153 -1.72 -13.69 1.64
N TYR A 154 -1.09 -12.62 2.10
CA TYR A 154 -1.34 -12.10 3.45
C TYR A 154 -2.81 -11.72 3.62
N ALA A 155 -3.37 -10.93 2.69
CA ALA A 155 -4.76 -10.52 2.69
C ALA A 155 -5.73 -11.72 2.65
N ALA A 156 -5.39 -12.79 1.92
CA ALA A 156 -6.21 -14.01 1.89
C ALA A 156 -6.28 -14.69 3.26
N TYR A 157 -5.14 -14.85 3.95
CA TYR A 157 -5.12 -15.44 5.31
C TYR A 157 -5.76 -14.51 6.34
N ASP A 158 -5.58 -13.20 6.22
CA ASP A 158 -6.23 -12.22 7.09
C ASP A 158 -7.76 -12.29 6.98
N ARG A 159 -8.29 -12.38 5.77
CA ARG A 159 -9.74 -12.57 5.56
C ARG A 159 -10.25 -13.88 6.10
N LEU A 160 -9.51 -14.98 5.94
CA LEU A 160 -9.89 -16.27 6.53
C LEU A 160 -9.93 -16.18 8.05
N PHE A 161 -9.02 -15.43 8.64
CA PHE A 161 -8.95 -15.23 10.08
C PHE A 161 -10.11 -14.38 10.61
N TYR A 162 -10.33 -13.18 10.03
CA TYR A 162 -11.28 -12.21 10.58
C TYR A 162 -12.73 -12.37 10.10
N VAL A 163 -12.94 -12.84 8.86
CA VAL A 163 -14.26 -12.73 8.23
C VAL A 163 -15.01 -14.04 8.18
N THR A 164 -14.34 -15.16 7.93
CA THR A 164 -15.05 -16.38 7.56
C THR A 164 -15.35 -17.31 8.71
N GLY A 165 -14.59 -17.25 9.81
CA GLY A 165 -14.64 -18.21 10.92
C GLY A 165 -14.26 -19.65 10.54
N ILE A 166 -14.03 -19.91 9.24
CA ILE A 166 -13.62 -21.21 8.72
C ILE A 166 -12.10 -21.19 8.48
N GLY A 167 -11.40 -22.12 9.12
CA GLY A 167 -9.94 -22.17 9.00
C GLY A 167 -9.18 -21.14 9.83
N GLU A 168 -9.85 -20.43 10.75
CA GLU A 168 -9.31 -19.38 11.60
C GLU A 168 -7.98 -19.75 12.25
N ARG A 169 -7.89 -20.93 12.88
CA ARG A 169 -6.66 -21.39 13.54
C ARG A 169 -5.52 -21.61 12.56
N SER A 170 -5.83 -22.12 11.37
CA SER A 170 -4.85 -22.32 10.32
C SER A 170 -4.37 -20.99 9.76
N ALA A 171 -5.28 -20.06 9.50
CA ALA A 171 -4.99 -18.73 9.04
C ALA A 171 -4.16 -17.95 10.07
N HIS A 172 -4.57 -17.97 11.35
CA HIS A 172 -3.79 -17.37 12.43
C HIS A 172 -2.36 -17.92 12.51
N LYS A 173 -2.19 -19.25 12.37
CA LYS A 173 -0.85 -19.86 12.36
C LYS A 173 -0.01 -19.32 11.19
N MET A 174 -0.60 -19.17 9.99
CA MET A 174 0.11 -18.60 8.85
C MET A 174 0.53 -17.16 9.08
N LEU A 175 -0.30 -16.36 9.74
CA LEU A 175 -0.02 -14.96 10.04
C LEU A 175 0.98 -14.77 11.20
N SER A 176 0.95 -15.62 12.24
CA SER A 176 1.65 -15.39 13.51
C SER A 176 2.86 -16.28 13.78
N ASP A 177 2.98 -17.43 13.12
CA ASP A 177 4.14 -18.31 13.26
C ASP A 177 5.28 -17.80 12.37
N ILE A 178 6.38 -17.35 12.99
CA ILE A 178 7.53 -16.82 12.24
C ILE A 178 8.08 -17.81 11.22
N ASN A 179 7.93 -19.12 11.45
CA ASN A 179 8.36 -20.16 10.53
C ASN A 179 7.33 -20.52 9.45
N SER A 180 6.17 -19.87 9.44
CA SER A 180 5.19 -20.09 8.38
C SER A 180 5.76 -19.69 7.01
N PRO A 181 5.33 -20.35 5.90
CA PRO A 181 5.75 -19.96 4.56
C PRO A 181 5.45 -18.49 4.24
N LEU A 182 4.34 -17.94 4.73
CA LEU A 182 3.96 -16.55 4.54
C LEU A 182 4.97 -15.60 5.19
N ASN A 183 5.30 -15.81 6.47
CA ASN A 183 6.22 -14.96 7.22
C ASN A 183 7.66 -15.11 6.72
N GLN A 184 8.09 -16.32 6.35
CA GLN A 184 9.40 -16.51 5.73
C GLN A 184 9.52 -15.80 4.38
N LYS A 185 8.45 -15.78 3.57
CA LYS A 185 8.40 -15.01 2.33
C LYS A 185 8.46 -13.51 2.61
N GLY A 186 7.71 -13.01 3.62
CA GLY A 186 7.75 -11.61 4.05
C GLY A 186 9.15 -11.16 4.50
N LEU A 187 9.84 -11.98 5.31
CA LEU A 187 11.24 -11.73 5.69
C LEU A 187 12.19 -11.68 4.49
N SER A 188 11.96 -12.53 3.48
CA SER A 188 12.73 -12.50 2.22
C SER A 188 12.46 -11.21 1.45
N VAL A 189 11.19 -10.78 1.35
CA VAL A 189 10.80 -9.51 0.72
C VAL A 189 11.48 -8.33 1.41
N CYS A 190 11.50 -8.30 2.76
CA CYS A 190 12.18 -7.22 3.49
C CYS A 190 13.66 -7.10 3.12
N ARG A 191 14.38 -8.22 2.96
CA ARG A 191 15.80 -8.21 2.56
C ARG A 191 15.99 -7.63 1.14
N THR A 192 15.11 -7.98 0.21
CA THR A 192 15.15 -7.44 -1.15
C THR A 192 14.85 -5.93 -1.14
N LEU A 193 13.81 -5.52 -0.40
CA LEU A 193 13.45 -4.11 -0.24
C LEU A 193 14.58 -3.30 0.42
N GLU A 194 15.26 -3.84 1.44
CA GLU A 194 16.39 -3.18 2.10
C GLU A 194 17.52 -2.85 1.11
N ASN A 195 17.80 -3.76 0.18
CA ASN A 195 18.80 -3.53 -0.86
C ASN A 195 18.38 -2.45 -1.86
N GLU A 196 17.10 -2.39 -2.25
CA GLU A 196 16.63 -1.42 -3.25
C GLU A 196 16.32 -0.05 -2.65
N LEU A 197 15.79 -0.01 -1.42
CA LEU A 197 15.46 1.24 -0.73
C LEU A 197 16.65 1.87 0.01
N HIS A 198 17.77 1.13 0.17
CA HIS A 198 18.99 1.57 0.87
C HIS A 198 18.75 2.04 2.30
N LYS A 199 17.73 1.50 2.96
CA LYS A 199 17.38 1.74 4.36
C LYS A 199 16.92 0.43 5.01
N PRO A 200 17.11 0.26 6.33
CA PRO A 200 16.62 -0.93 7.02
C PRO A 200 15.13 -1.16 6.80
N VAL A 201 14.74 -2.40 6.50
CA VAL A 201 13.34 -2.81 6.34
C VAL A 201 13.01 -3.89 7.37
N TYR A 202 12.09 -3.59 8.25
CA TYR A 202 11.63 -4.50 9.29
C TYR A 202 10.36 -5.21 8.84
N TYR A 203 10.23 -6.47 9.23
CA TYR A 203 9.01 -7.23 9.03
C TYR A 203 8.08 -7.08 10.23
N TYR A 204 6.81 -6.74 10.02
CA TYR A 204 5.80 -6.74 11.07
C TYR A 204 5.22 -8.14 11.24
N LEU A 205 5.47 -8.78 12.39
CA LEU A 205 4.91 -10.07 12.74
C LEU A 205 3.56 -9.88 13.45
N TYR A 206 2.48 -10.24 12.78
CA TYR A 206 1.14 -10.20 13.35
C TYR A 206 0.98 -11.18 14.50
N ARG A 207 0.31 -10.75 15.56
CA ARG A 207 0.01 -11.59 16.72
C ARG A 207 -1.36 -11.24 17.30
N PHE A 208 -2.21 -12.25 17.46
CA PHE A 208 -3.55 -12.07 18.03
C PHE A 208 -3.77 -12.98 19.24
N TYR A 209 -3.39 -14.26 19.16
CA TYR A 209 -3.51 -15.22 20.24
C TYR A 209 -2.15 -15.57 20.85
N GLY A 210 -2.22 -16.07 22.09
CA GLY A 210 -1.07 -16.60 22.80
C GLY A 210 -0.35 -15.58 23.68
N LYS A 211 0.56 -16.08 24.49
CA LYS A 211 1.38 -15.23 25.38
C LYS A 211 2.38 -14.41 24.58
N GLN A 212 2.65 -13.21 25.06
CA GLN A 212 3.69 -12.36 24.49
C GLN A 212 5.05 -13.06 24.58
N PRO A 213 5.82 -13.12 23.50
CA PRO A 213 7.16 -13.66 23.57
C PRO A 213 8.03 -12.66 24.32
N LYS A 214 8.67 -13.12 25.40
CA LYS A 214 9.64 -12.31 26.14
C LYS A 214 10.88 -12.01 25.31
N LYS A 215 11.15 -12.84 24.31
CA LYS A 215 12.35 -12.80 23.48
C LYS A 215 12.00 -12.87 22.00
N CYS A 216 12.86 -12.30 21.14
CA CYS A 216 12.71 -12.39 19.70
C CYS A 216 12.59 -13.85 19.24
N PRO A 217 11.55 -14.19 18.45
CA PRO A 217 11.32 -15.58 18.05
C PRO A 217 12.37 -16.13 17.06
N ILE A 218 13.24 -15.27 16.51
CA ILE A 218 14.31 -15.68 15.60
C ILE A 218 15.63 -15.88 16.33
N CYS A 219 16.12 -14.89 17.09
CA CYS A 219 17.46 -14.96 17.72
C CYS A 219 17.44 -15.23 19.22
N GLY A 220 16.28 -15.19 19.88
CA GLY A 220 16.16 -15.39 21.31
C GLY A 220 16.65 -14.24 22.19
N GLU A 221 17.07 -13.10 21.60
CA GLU A 221 17.48 -11.92 22.36
C GLU A 221 16.26 -11.13 22.86
N GLU A 222 16.46 -10.25 23.84
CA GLU A 222 15.40 -9.34 24.30
C GLU A 222 15.02 -8.37 23.18
N TRP A 223 13.72 -8.10 23.04
CA TRP A 223 13.19 -7.23 21.97
C TRP A 223 12.06 -6.30 22.42
N LYS A 224 11.67 -6.35 23.70
CA LYS A 224 10.65 -5.44 24.24
C LYS A 224 11.15 -4.01 24.18
N GLN A 225 10.32 -3.11 23.67
CA GLN A 225 10.53 -1.66 23.66
C GLN A 225 9.79 -0.99 24.82
N SER A 226 9.97 0.33 24.97
CA SER A 226 9.18 1.14 25.90
C SER A 226 7.69 1.11 25.50
N GLU A 227 6.80 1.37 26.46
CA GLU A 227 5.34 1.36 26.21
C GLU A 227 4.91 2.50 25.27
N ASP A 228 5.68 3.58 25.21
CA ASP A 228 5.45 4.72 24.32
C ASP A 228 5.97 4.50 22.88
N SER A 229 6.61 3.34 22.61
CA SER A 229 7.11 3.01 21.27
C SER A 229 5.95 2.57 20.36
N LEU A 230 6.00 2.99 19.09
CA LEU A 230 5.04 2.58 18.05
C LEU A 230 4.88 1.06 17.98
N PHE A 231 5.99 0.34 18.05
CA PHE A 231 6.00 -1.12 18.15
C PHE A 231 6.45 -1.53 19.55
N ASN A 232 5.64 -2.35 20.22
CA ASN A 232 5.97 -2.83 21.57
C ASN A 232 7.20 -3.77 21.58
N PHE A 233 7.49 -4.39 20.43
CA PHE A 233 8.61 -5.30 20.23
C PHE A 233 9.36 -4.95 18.97
N LYS A 234 10.69 -4.85 19.07
CA LYS A 234 11.59 -4.57 17.94
C LYS A 234 12.92 -5.29 18.15
N CYS A 235 13.35 -6.03 17.16
CA CYS A 235 14.64 -6.69 17.12
C CYS A 235 15.47 -6.16 15.95
N ASP A 236 16.49 -5.35 16.24
CA ASP A 236 17.34 -4.75 15.20
C ASP A 236 18.22 -5.80 14.48
N LYS A 237 18.60 -6.88 15.20
CA LYS A 237 19.38 -7.98 14.62
C LYS A 237 18.59 -8.76 13.58
N CYS A 238 17.31 -9.05 13.86
CA CYS A 238 16.47 -9.86 12.98
C CYS A 238 15.57 -9.03 12.07
N LYS A 239 15.59 -7.71 12.19
CA LYS A 239 14.70 -6.79 11.47
C LYS A 239 13.23 -7.19 11.62
N LEU A 240 12.82 -7.41 12.89
CA LEU A 240 11.48 -7.87 13.23
C LEU A 240 10.81 -6.88 14.17
N THR A 241 9.53 -6.58 13.92
CA THR A 241 8.67 -5.80 14.82
C THR A 241 7.37 -6.55 15.10
N ALA A 242 6.74 -6.25 16.22
CA ALA A 242 5.41 -6.74 16.58
C ALA A 242 4.76 -5.83 17.62
N ASN A 243 3.43 -5.92 17.75
CA ASN A 243 2.68 -5.30 18.84
C ASN A 243 2.23 -6.34 19.86
N LYS A 244 1.78 -5.85 21.03
CA LYS A 244 1.11 -6.67 22.04
C LYS A 244 -0.15 -7.30 21.44
N THR A 245 -0.51 -8.47 21.90
CA THR A 245 -1.81 -9.05 21.56
C THR A 245 -2.93 -8.26 22.22
N PRO A 246 -4.08 -8.09 21.55
CA PRO A 246 -5.20 -7.29 22.10
C PRO A 246 -5.77 -7.82 23.43
N ASN A 247 -5.47 -9.05 23.80
CA ASN A 247 -6.07 -9.76 24.93
C ASN A 247 -5.13 -9.94 26.15
N GLU A 248 -4.10 -9.10 26.30
CA GLU A 248 -3.27 -9.04 27.50
C GLU A 248 -3.33 -7.72 28.25
#